data_bf6bb5f31282c4f9449a049588240810
#
_entry.id   bf6bb5f31282c4f9449a049588240810
#
_cell.length_a   1.000
_cell.length_b   1.000
_cell.length_c   1.000
_cell.angle_alpha   90.00
_cell.angle_beta   90.00
_cell.angle_gamma   90.00
#
_symmetry.space_group_name_H-M   'P 1'
#
loop_
_entity.id
_entity.type
_entity.pdbx_description
1 polymer ?
#
loop_
_entity_poly.entity_id
_entity_poly.type
_entity_poly.pdbx_seq_one_letter_code
_entity_poly.pdbx_strand_id
1 'polypeptide(L)'
;MQHMVYSLIKVASHKEGNGYVFDPETTIGIVLEKNKKIEELLSQSDLHYRMTSYIQEEIWSKFRLNVTKNLPQAILGAGVGCYSDSNHVKAIQSGLKEELEAIANAKGIDMSKADPSATRGSAVPKTARYSTLQDLDAKRHTEIDMFSGAIMKMGKELNIPTPHNEFVYHIIKAMEEKNDGLFEYK
;
A
#
# COMPACT_ATOMS: atom_id res chain seq x y z
N MET A 1 -19.80 6.24 -24.71
CA MET A 1 -19.12 6.87 -23.56
C MET A 1 -18.56 5.76 -22.71
N GLN A 2 -17.24 5.66 -22.56
CA GLN A 2 -16.61 4.69 -21.65
C GLN A 2 -16.82 5.19 -20.22
N HIS A 3 -17.39 4.34 -19.36
CA HIS A 3 -17.53 4.62 -17.95
C HIS A 3 -16.37 3.95 -17.22
N MET A 4 -15.53 4.72 -16.55
CA MET A 4 -14.52 4.19 -15.60
C MET A 4 -15.18 4.00 -14.24
N VAL A 5 -14.87 2.89 -13.60
CA VAL A 5 -15.29 2.55 -12.23
C VAL A 5 -14.05 2.36 -11.39
N TYR A 6 -13.95 3.13 -10.31
CA TYR A 6 -12.83 2.99 -9.39
C TYR A 6 -12.97 1.73 -8.56
N SER A 7 -11.88 1.03 -8.40
CA SER A 7 -11.83 -0.20 -7.60
C SER A 7 -10.45 -0.40 -6.95
N LEU A 8 -10.42 -1.23 -5.93
CA LEU A 8 -9.18 -1.74 -5.34
C LEU A 8 -9.38 -3.18 -4.88
N ILE A 9 -8.28 -3.94 -4.81
CA ILE A 9 -8.27 -5.31 -4.32
C ILE A 9 -7.81 -5.33 -2.87
N LYS A 10 -8.57 -6.01 -1.99
CA LYS A 10 -8.26 -6.25 -0.59
C LYS A 10 -8.23 -7.77 -0.33
N VAL A 11 -7.10 -8.38 -0.67
CA VAL A 11 -6.83 -9.80 -0.47
C VAL A 11 -5.51 -9.94 0.27
N ALA A 12 -5.50 -10.68 1.38
CA ALA A 12 -4.28 -11.15 2.00
C ALA A 12 -4.02 -12.57 1.47
N SER A 13 -3.00 -12.73 0.66
CA SER A 13 -2.61 -14.02 0.10
C SER A 13 -1.12 -14.27 0.26
N HIS A 14 -0.73 -15.54 0.29
CA HIS A 14 0.67 -15.94 0.25
C HIS A 14 0.85 -17.10 -0.72
N LYS A 15 2.08 -17.26 -1.21
CA LYS A 15 2.42 -18.36 -2.10
C LYS A 15 2.67 -19.62 -1.27
N GLU A 16 2.07 -20.74 -1.65
CA GLU A 16 2.31 -22.05 -1.09
C GLU A 16 2.54 -23.06 -2.22
N GLY A 17 3.76 -23.59 -2.31
CA GLY A 17 4.18 -24.43 -3.43
C GLY A 17 4.05 -23.69 -4.77
N ASN A 18 3.24 -24.23 -5.68
CA ASN A 18 2.96 -23.65 -7.00
C ASN A 18 1.64 -22.84 -7.05
N GLY A 19 0.94 -22.70 -5.90
CA GLY A 19 -0.34 -22.01 -5.79
C GLY A 19 -0.28 -20.78 -4.90
N TYR A 20 -1.44 -20.12 -4.76
CA TYR A 20 -1.65 -19.04 -3.81
C TYR A 20 -2.77 -19.44 -2.86
N VAL A 21 -2.58 -19.17 -1.58
CA VAL A 21 -3.56 -19.43 -0.52
C VAL A 21 -4.03 -18.11 0.04
N PHE A 22 -5.31 -17.99 0.25
CA PHE A 22 -5.96 -16.88 0.94
C PHE A 22 -7.09 -17.44 1.81
N ASP A 23 -7.44 -16.71 2.86
CA ASP A 23 -8.58 -17.06 3.71
C ASP A 23 -9.86 -16.45 3.13
N PRO A 24 -10.80 -17.27 2.64
CA PRO A 24 -12.05 -16.75 2.05
C PRO A 24 -12.91 -15.98 3.07
N GLU A 25 -12.88 -16.34 4.36
CA GLU A 25 -13.72 -15.72 5.39
C GLU A 25 -13.25 -14.31 5.75
N THR A 26 -11.95 -14.04 5.65
CA THR A 26 -11.37 -12.72 5.95
C THR A 26 -11.10 -11.89 4.69
N THR A 27 -11.26 -12.48 3.50
CA THR A 27 -11.00 -11.81 2.23
C THR A 27 -12.20 -10.97 1.80
N ILE A 28 -11.99 -9.67 1.66
CA ILE A 28 -13.00 -8.75 1.11
C ILE A 28 -13.09 -8.88 -0.40
N GLY A 29 -12.00 -9.18 -1.07
CA GLY A 29 -11.93 -9.29 -2.52
C GLY A 29 -11.83 -7.93 -3.21
N ILE A 30 -12.76 -7.64 -4.10
CA ILE A 30 -12.81 -6.40 -4.87
C ILE A 30 -13.69 -5.38 -4.15
N VAL A 31 -13.15 -4.20 -3.85
CA VAL A 31 -13.93 -3.07 -3.36
C VAL A 31 -14.14 -2.09 -4.52
N LEU A 32 -15.38 -1.70 -4.77
CA LEU A 32 -15.79 -0.91 -5.93
C LEU A 32 -16.65 0.28 -5.52
N GLU A 33 -16.60 1.36 -6.30
CA GLU A 33 -17.64 2.37 -6.18
C GLU A 33 -19.01 1.80 -6.61
N LYS A 34 -20.09 2.36 -6.07
CA LYS A 34 -21.44 1.88 -6.34
C LYS A 34 -21.79 2.02 -7.83
N ASN A 35 -22.04 0.87 -8.48
CA ASN A 35 -22.47 0.80 -9.87
C ASN A 35 -23.38 -0.42 -10.06
N LYS A 36 -24.67 -0.18 -10.29
CA LYS A 36 -25.68 -1.25 -10.40
C LYS A 36 -25.36 -2.28 -11.49
N LYS A 37 -24.87 -1.84 -12.66
CA LYS A 37 -24.56 -2.78 -13.76
C LYS A 37 -23.42 -3.72 -13.42
N ILE A 38 -22.41 -3.23 -12.73
CA ILE A 38 -21.26 -4.04 -12.30
C ILE A 38 -21.70 -4.94 -11.14
N GLU A 39 -22.52 -4.46 -10.22
CA GLU A 39 -23.07 -5.25 -9.12
C GLU A 39 -23.90 -6.43 -9.66
N GLU A 40 -24.78 -6.21 -10.63
CA GLU A 40 -25.55 -7.27 -11.29
C GLU A 40 -24.63 -8.31 -11.98
N LEU A 41 -23.54 -7.86 -12.60
CA LEU A 41 -22.56 -8.76 -13.23
C LEU A 41 -21.80 -9.60 -12.18
N LEU A 42 -21.30 -8.94 -11.12
CA LEU A 42 -20.52 -9.62 -10.08
C LEU A 42 -21.37 -10.55 -9.21
N SER A 43 -22.67 -10.24 -9.01
CA SER A 43 -23.58 -11.09 -8.26
C SER A 43 -23.83 -12.46 -8.90
N GLN A 44 -23.49 -12.63 -10.18
CA GLN A 44 -23.55 -13.89 -10.92
C GLN A 44 -22.23 -14.67 -10.89
N SER A 45 -21.25 -14.20 -10.15
CA SER A 45 -19.91 -14.81 -10.02
C SER A 45 -19.63 -15.23 -8.59
N ASP A 46 -18.67 -16.12 -8.39
CA ASP A 46 -18.18 -16.53 -7.06
C ASP A 46 -17.12 -15.54 -6.51
N LEU A 47 -16.99 -14.36 -7.12
CA LEU A 47 -16.02 -13.35 -6.68
C LEU A 47 -16.51 -12.65 -5.41
N HIS A 48 -15.64 -12.55 -4.43
CA HIS A 48 -15.87 -11.71 -3.26
C HIS A 48 -15.76 -10.23 -3.66
N TYR A 49 -16.80 -9.46 -3.41
CA TYR A 49 -16.79 -8.03 -3.69
C TYR A 49 -17.62 -7.24 -2.68
N ARG A 50 -17.34 -5.94 -2.60
CA ARG A 50 -18.09 -4.99 -1.78
C ARG A 50 -18.23 -3.66 -2.51
N MET A 51 -19.44 -3.12 -2.55
CA MET A 51 -19.72 -1.78 -3.05
C MET A 51 -19.61 -0.75 -1.94
N THR A 52 -19.05 0.42 -2.26
CA THR A 52 -18.92 1.54 -1.31
C THR A 52 -19.22 2.88 -1.96
N SER A 53 -19.72 3.84 -1.16
CA SER A 53 -19.80 5.24 -1.56
C SER A 53 -18.49 6.01 -1.28
N TYR A 54 -17.52 5.38 -0.64
CA TYR A 54 -16.28 5.98 -0.14
C TYR A 54 -15.06 5.35 -0.80
N ILE A 55 -15.13 5.11 -2.12
CA ILE A 55 -14.06 4.41 -2.83
C ILE A 55 -12.73 5.17 -2.81
N GLN A 56 -12.76 6.51 -2.84
CA GLN A 56 -11.54 7.31 -2.75
C GLN A 56 -10.87 7.14 -1.39
N GLU A 57 -11.63 7.18 -0.33
CA GLU A 57 -11.16 6.97 1.04
C GLU A 57 -10.59 5.56 1.24
N GLU A 58 -11.20 4.55 0.64
CA GLU A 58 -10.71 3.17 0.63
C GLU A 58 -9.36 3.05 -0.09
N ILE A 59 -9.23 3.70 -1.26
CA ILE A 59 -7.98 3.74 -2.03
C ILE A 59 -6.89 4.43 -1.20
N TRP A 60 -7.18 5.58 -0.60
CA TRP A 60 -6.23 6.33 0.21
C TRP A 60 -5.84 5.58 1.50
N SER A 61 -6.77 4.86 2.11
CA SER A 61 -6.49 4.01 3.27
C SER A 61 -5.49 2.89 2.92
N LYS A 62 -5.66 2.24 1.76
CA LYS A 62 -4.70 1.25 1.25
C LYS A 62 -3.36 1.90 0.88
N PHE A 63 -3.39 3.06 0.23
CA PHE A 63 -2.21 3.84 -0.11
C PHE A 63 -1.40 4.22 1.14
N ARG A 64 -2.08 4.66 2.22
CA ARG A 64 -1.45 4.91 3.51
C ARG A 64 -0.72 3.68 4.04
N LEU A 65 -1.33 2.49 3.98
CA LEU A 65 -0.69 1.25 4.40
C LEU A 65 0.60 1.00 3.58
N ASN A 66 0.53 1.14 2.27
CA ASN A 66 1.68 0.94 1.39
C ASN A 66 2.83 1.92 1.72
N VAL A 67 2.54 3.20 1.84
CA VAL A 67 3.56 4.21 2.14
C VAL A 67 4.15 4.02 3.55
N THR A 68 3.30 3.80 4.57
CA THR A 68 3.76 3.84 5.96
C THR A 68 4.24 2.50 6.51
N LYS A 69 3.90 1.39 5.85
CA LYS A 69 4.32 0.05 6.32
C LYS A 69 5.19 -0.70 5.32
N ASN A 70 4.93 -0.63 4.01
CA ASN A 70 5.77 -1.36 3.08
C ASN A 70 7.19 -0.75 2.99
N LEU A 71 7.27 0.60 2.95
CA LEU A 71 8.54 1.27 2.65
C LEU A 71 9.58 1.17 3.78
N PRO A 72 9.27 1.46 5.07
CA PRO A 72 10.26 1.28 6.14
C PRO A 72 10.73 -0.17 6.27
N GLN A 73 9.81 -1.13 6.13
CA GLN A 73 10.14 -2.56 6.15
C GLN A 73 11.11 -2.94 5.01
N ALA A 74 10.88 -2.40 3.82
CA ALA A 74 11.70 -2.66 2.64
C ALA A 74 13.13 -2.16 2.85
N ILE A 75 13.30 -0.95 3.39
CA ILE A 75 14.62 -0.37 3.69
C ILE A 75 15.37 -1.21 4.74
N LEU A 76 14.66 -1.69 5.76
CA LEU A 76 15.26 -2.44 6.87
C LEU A 76 15.50 -3.92 6.53
N GLY A 77 14.91 -4.46 5.47
CA GLY A 77 14.95 -5.89 5.16
C GLY A 77 14.30 -6.76 6.24
N ALA A 78 13.38 -6.21 7.04
CA ALA A 78 12.84 -6.84 8.23
C ALA A 78 11.36 -7.24 8.07
N GLY A 79 10.89 -8.20 8.87
CA GLY A 79 9.47 -8.55 8.96
C GLY A 79 8.64 -7.46 9.66
N VAL A 80 7.30 -7.56 9.55
CA VAL A 80 6.36 -6.57 10.10
C VAL A 80 6.47 -6.36 11.62
N GLY A 81 7.10 -7.30 12.34
CA GLY A 81 7.39 -7.16 13.78
C GLY A 81 8.23 -5.93 14.11
N CYS A 82 9.01 -5.39 13.16
CA CYS A 82 9.83 -4.19 13.37
C CYS A 82 9.00 -2.99 13.88
N TYR A 83 7.73 -2.89 13.49
CA TYR A 83 6.83 -1.82 13.93
C TYR A 83 6.41 -1.92 15.40
N SER A 84 6.33 -3.13 15.96
CA SER A 84 6.06 -3.34 17.38
C SER A 84 7.32 -3.20 18.22
N ASP A 85 8.45 -3.62 17.69
CA ASP A 85 9.67 -3.87 18.44
C ASP A 85 10.65 -2.68 18.45
N SER A 86 10.45 -1.66 17.59
CA SER A 86 11.32 -0.49 17.51
C SER A 86 10.58 0.83 17.51
N ASN A 87 10.92 1.70 18.46
CA ASN A 87 10.42 3.07 18.48
C ASN A 87 10.97 3.93 17.34
N HIS A 88 12.16 3.62 16.85
CA HIS A 88 12.74 4.33 15.69
C HIS A 88 11.99 4.00 14.40
N VAL A 89 11.58 2.75 14.21
CA VAL A 89 10.73 2.37 13.07
C VAL A 89 9.36 3.04 13.15
N LYS A 90 8.78 3.13 14.34
CA LYS A 90 7.53 3.89 14.56
C LYS A 90 7.69 5.37 14.23
N ALA A 91 8.83 5.99 14.55
CA ALA A 91 9.09 7.39 14.23
C ALA A 91 9.16 7.61 12.70
N ILE A 92 9.85 6.73 11.96
CA ILE A 92 9.88 6.77 10.48
C ILE A 92 8.45 6.62 9.92
N GLN A 93 7.70 5.65 10.43
CA GLN A 93 6.31 5.43 10.04
C GLN A 93 5.44 6.66 10.28
N SER A 94 5.61 7.35 11.44
CA SER A 94 4.84 8.55 11.78
C SER A 94 5.15 9.69 10.82
N GLY A 95 6.41 9.96 10.49
CA GLY A 95 6.79 11.01 9.56
C GLY A 95 6.16 10.81 8.17
N LEU A 96 6.25 9.59 7.62
CA LEU A 96 5.60 9.25 6.35
C LEU A 96 4.08 9.40 6.40
N LYS A 97 3.47 9.01 7.53
CA LYS A 97 2.02 9.12 7.75
C LYS A 97 1.56 10.57 7.80
N GLU A 98 2.26 11.42 8.54
CA GLU A 98 1.93 12.84 8.70
C GLU A 98 1.93 13.58 7.36
N GLU A 99 2.93 13.36 6.51
CA GLU A 99 2.99 13.95 5.18
C GLU A 99 1.85 13.47 4.28
N LEU A 100 1.56 12.18 4.28
CA LEU A 100 0.45 11.60 3.50
C LEU A 100 -0.90 12.15 3.98
N GLU A 101 -1.12 12.22 5.31
CA GLU A 101 -2.36 12.72 5.88
C GLU A 101 -2.55 14.23 5.61
N ALA A 102 -1.48 15.02 5.63
CA ALA A 102 -1.53 16.43 5.24
C ALA A 102 -2.01 16.60 3.79
N ILE A 103 -1.48 15.79 2.87
CA ILE A 103 -1.90 15.79 1.46
C ILE A 103 -3.35 15.32 1.31
N ALA A 104 -3.74 14.22 1.98
CA ALA A 104 -5.11 13.70 1.94
C ALA A 104 -6.11 14.76 2.42
N ASN A 105 -5.83 15.42 3.53
CA ASN A 105 -6.66 16.48 4.10
C ASN A 105 -6.78 17.68 3.12
N ALA A 106 -5.68 18.12 2.51
CA ALA A 106 -5.68 19.19 1.53
C ALA A 106 -6.50 18.84 0.26
N LYS A 107 -6.62 17.55 -0.06
CA LYS A 107 -7.46 17.03 -1.15
C LYS A 107 -8.91 16.75 -0.73
N GLY A 108 -9.27 16.99 0.52
CA GLY A 108 -10.62 16.73 1.04
C GLY A 108 -10.94 15.23 1.25
N ILE A 109 -9.92 14.38 1.36
CA ILE A 109 -10.07 12.93 1.59
C ILE A 109 -10.14 12.65 3.09
N ASP A 110 -11.26 12.15 3.55
CA ASP A 110 -11.48 11.75 4.95
C ASP A 110 -11.32 10.22 5.09
N MET A 111 -10.10 9.78 5.33
CA MET A 111 -9.78 8.35 5.45
C MET A 111 -10.48 7.65 6.63
N SER A 112 -11.13 8.38 7.54
CA SER A 112 -11.93 7.76 8.62
C SER A 112 -13.19 7.07 8.09
N LYS A 113 -13.64 7.44 6.90
CA LYS A 113 -14.79 6.82 6.20
C LYS A 113 -14.45 5.51 5.51
N ALA A 114 -13.17 5.17 5.38
CA ALA A 114 -12.76 3.85 4.88
C ALA A 114 -13.14 2.77 5.90
N ASP A 115 -13.56 1.61 5.40
CA ASP A 115 -13.94 0.50 6.28
C ASP A 115 -12.71 -0.08 7.01
N PRO A 116 -12.66 -0.03 8.34
CA PRO A 116 -11.56 -0.57 9.12
C PRO A 116 -11.52 -2.10 9.13
N SER A 117 -12.61 -2.79 8.75
CA SER A 117 -12.68 -4.26 8.75
C SER A 117 -11.67 -4.89 7.81
N ALA A 118 -11.29 -4.18 6.77
CA ALA A 118 -10.25 -4.59 5.84
C ALA A 118 -8.86 -4.82 6.47
N THR A 119 -8.65 -4.34 7.68
CA THR A 119 -7.41 -4.51 8.45
C THR A 119 -7.55 -5.51 9.61
N ARG A 120 -8.74 -6.07 9.80
CA ARG A 120 -9.05 -7.05 10.86
C ARG A 120 -8.77 -8.49 10.43
N GLY A 121 -7.83 -8.68 9.53
CA GLY A 121 -7.36 -10.02 9.17
C GLY A 121 -6.58 -10.67 10.31
N SER A 122 -6.44 -11.99 10.21
CA SER A 122 -5.61 -12.87 11.05
C SER A 122 -4.32 -12.18 11.54
N ALA A 123 -3.87 -12.51 12.74
CA ALA A 123 -2.61 -12.01 13.29
C ALA A 123 -1.49 -12.24 12.25
N VAL A 124 -1.06 -11.17 11.61
CA VAL A 124 0.04 -11.22 10.64
C VAL A 124 1.32 -11.59 11.41
N PRO A 125 2.00 -12.69 11.08
CA PRO A 125 3.19 -13.09 11.80
C PRO A 125 4.26 -12.01 11.71
N LYS A 126 5.05 -11.83 12.78
CA LYS A 126 6.14 -10.83 12.83
C LYS A 126 7.14 -10.93 11.67
N THR A 127 7.26 -12.11 11.10
CA THR A 127 8.15 -12.40 9.96
C THR A 127 7.56 -12.04 8.60
N ALA A 128 6.29 -11.66 8.54
CA ALA A 128 5.64 -11.34 7.26
C ALA A 128 6.33 -10.18 6.55
N ARG A 129 6.42 -10.28 5.23
CA ARG A 129 7.13 -9.35 4.35
C ARG A 129 6.13 -8.81 3.32
N TYR A 130 6.02 -7.50 3.22
CA TYR A 130 5.15 -6.85 2.24
C TYR A 130 5.79 -6.79 0.85
N SER A 131 4.99 -6.45 -0.15
CA SER A 131 5.35 -6.52 -1.57
C SER A 131 6.65 -5.79 -1.93
N THR A 132 6.82 -4.55 -1.47
CA THR A 132 8.03 -3.76 -1.78
C THR A 132 9.32 -4.46 -1.34
N LEU A 133 9.32 -5.08 -0.14
CA LEU A 133 10.46 -5.86 0.32
C LEU A 133 10.66 -7.13 -0.52
N GLN A 134 9.57 -7.81 -0.87
CA GLN A 134 9.63 -9.00 -1.72
C GLN A 134 10.18 -8.68 -3.12
N ASP A 135 9.85 -7.49 -3.67
CA ASP A 135 10.37 -7.04 -4.95
C ASP A 135 11.87 -6.76 -4.89
N LEU A 136 12.35 -6.04 -3.87
CA LEU A 136 13.77 -5.79 -3.67
C LEU A 136 14.59 -7.07 -3.47
N ASP A 137 14.07 -8.04 -2.67
CA ASP A 137 14.73 -9.34 -2.48
C ASP A 137 14.82 -10.14 -3.77
N ALA A 138 13.80 -10.04 -4.61
CA ALA A 138 13.76 -10.69 -5.93
C ALA A 138 14.46 -9.88 -7.02
N LYS A 139 15.14 -8.78 -6.65
CA LYS A 139 15.81 -7.83 -7.58
C LYS A 139 14.86 -7.30 -8.67
N ARG A 140 13.62 -7.06 -8.31
CA ARG A 140 12.65 -6.39 -9.18
C ARG A 140 12.55 -4.92 -8.82
N HIS A 141 12.19 -4.09 -9.79
CA HIS A 141 11.78 -2.71 -9.53
C HIS A 141 10.49 -2.69 -8.71
N THR A 142 10.41 -1.75 -7.79
CA THR A 142 9.28 -1.59 -6.88
C THR A 142 8.26 -0.58 -7.42
N GLU A 143 7.15 -0.42 -6.71
CA GLU A 143 6.15 0.61 -7.01
C GLU A 143 6.49 1.97 -6.33
N ILE A 144 7.77 2.25 -6.02
CA ILE A 144 8.17 3.45 -5.26
C ILE A 144 7.76 4.75 -5.94
N ASP A 145 7.76 4.80 -7.28
CA ASP A 145 7.31 5.96 -8.05
C ASP A 145 5.82 6.23 -7.83
N MET A 146 5.01 5.18 -7.66
CA MET A 146 3.57 5.27 -7.38
C MET A 146 3.27 5.50 -5.90
N PHE A 147 4.24 5.27 -5.00
CA PHE A 147 4.11 5.51 -3.57
C PHE A 147 4.71 6.87 -3.18
N SER A 148 5.95 6.91 -2.72
CA SER A 148 6.58 8.17 -2.31
C SER A 148 6.72 9.16 -3.47
N GLY A 149 6.98 8.70 -4.70
CA GLY A 149 7.01 9.57 -5.88
C GLY A 149 5.69 10.31 -6.10
N ALA A 150 4.55 9.64 -5.95
CA ALA A 150 3.24 10.28 -6.03
C ALA A 150 2.99 11.27 -4.88
N ILE A 151 3.42 10.96 -3.64
CA ILE A 151 3.34 11.87 -2.50
C ILE A 151 4.17 13.13 -2.75
N MET A 152 5.42 12.99 -3.20
CA MET A 152 6.30 14.11 -3.54
C MET A 152 5.68 15.03 -4.61
N LYS A 153 5.12 14.42 -5.67
CA LYS A 153 4.43 15.17 -6.73
C LYS A 153 3.24 15.97 -6.20
N MET A 154 2.35 15.31 -5.44
CA MET A 154 1.18 15.97 -4.84
C MET A 154 1.60 17.03 -3.82
N GLY A 155 2.64 16.77 -3.02
CA GLY A 155 3.21 17.74 -2.07
C GLY A 155 3.68 19.01 -2.78
N LYS A 156 4.39 18.86 -3.89
CA LYS A 156 4.82 20.01 -4.72
C LYS A 156 3.63 20.81 -5.29
N GLU A 157 2.61 20.11 -5.80
CA GLU A 157 1.39 20.74 -6.34
C GLU A 157 0.60 21.54 -5.28
N LEU A 158 0.62 21.03 -4.02
CA LEU A 158 -0.14 21.60 -2.90
C LEU A 158 0.70 22.52 -1.99
N ASN A 159 2.00 22.71 -2.29
CA ASN A 159 2.98 23.38 -1.43
C ASN A 159 3.06 22.78 -0.02
N ILE A 160 2.98 21.46 0.09
CA ILE A 160 3.16 20.68 1.32
C ILE A 160 4.51 19.98 1.27
N PRO A 161 5.45 20.25 2.21
CA PRO A 161 6.74 19.57 2.24
C PRO A 161 6.59 18.06 2.51
N THR A 162 7.42 17.25 1.84
CA THR A 162 7.40 15.78 1.96
C THR A 162 8.81 15.19 2.16
N PRO A 163 9.61 15.70 3.12
CA PRO A 163 11.01 15.31 3.26
C PRO A 163 11.20 13.83 3.64
N HIS A 164 10.29 13.21 4.40
CA HIS A 164 10.39 11.79 4.74
C HIS A 164 10.14 10.91 3.51
N ASN A 165 9.13 11.25 2.70
CA ASN A 165 8.86 10.52 1.46
C ASN A 165 9.99 10.72 0.44
N GLU A 166 10.54 11.91 0.31
CA GLU A 166 11.69 12.19 -0.57
C GLU A 166 12.91 11.36 -0.16
N PHE A 167 13.25 11.33 1.12
CA PHE A 167 14.36 10.53 1.64
C PHE A 167 14.15 9.03 1.37
N VAL A 168 12.98 8.49 1.68
CA VAL A 168 12.63 7.08 1.45
C VAL A 168 12.64 6.74 -0.04
N TYR A 169 12.10 7.62 -0.87
CA TYR A 169 12.13 7.48 -2.32
C TYR A 169 13.55 7.25 -2.84
N HIS A 170 14.47 8.15 -2.49
CA HIS A 170 15.84 8.05 -2.96
C HIS A 170 16.60 6.84 -2.42
N ILE A 171 16.34 6.41 -1.17
CA ILE A 171 16.93 5.17 -0.65
C ILE A 171 16.47 3.97 -1.46
N ILE A 172 15.17 3.83 -1.70
CA ILE A 172 14.65 2.67 -2.43
C ILE A 172 15.11 2.69 -3.90
N LYS A 173 15.14 3.86 -4.55
CA LYS A 173 15.72 4.00 -5.89
C LYS A 173 17.18 3.57 -5.93
N ALA A 174 17.99 3.98 -4.95
CA ALA A 174 19.38 3.54 -4.84
C ALA A 174 19.51 2.01 -4.59
N MET A 175 18.57 1.41 -3.86
CA MET A 175 18.53 -0.05 -3.70
C MET A 175 18.18 -0.77 -5.02
N GLU A 176 17.28 -0.22 -5.82
CA GLU A 176 16.98 -0.70 -7.18
C GLU A 176 18.22 -0.59 -8.07
N GLU A 177 18.87 0.56 -8.12
CA GLU A 177 20.11 0.79 -8.89
C GLU A 177 21.24 -0.17 -8.48
N LYS A 178 21.37 -0.46 -7.18
CA LYS A 178 22.30 -1.47 -6.69
C LYS A 178 21.94 -2.88 -7.18
N ASN A 179 20.66 -3.23 -7.16
CA ASN A 179 20.18 -4.51 -7.67
C ASN A 179 20.41 -4.67 -9.17
N ASP A 180 20.34 -3.57 -9.93
CA ASP A 180 20.64 -3.50 -11.36
C ASP A 180 22.16 -3.52 -11.66
N GLY A 181 22.99 -3.46 -10.62
CA GLY A 181 24.46 -3.52 -10.76
C GLY A 181 25.10 -2.17 -11.13
N LEU A 182 24.39 -1.05 -10.98
CA LEU A 182 24.94 0.28 -11.30
C LEU A 182 26.17 0.62 -10.44
N PHE A 183 26.19 0.15 -9.20
CA PHE A 183 27.34 0.28 -8.31
C PHE A 183 27.46 -0.96 -7.41
N GLU A 184 28.60 -1.63 -7.50
CA GLU A 184 28.95 -2.77 -6.66
C GLU A 184 30.46 -2.69 -6.39
N TYR A 185 30.81 -2.09 -5.25
CA TYR A 185 32.20 -1.98 -4.83
C TYR A 185 32.49 -3.10 -3.81
N LYS A 186 33.20 -4.15 -4.23
CA LYS A 186 33.71 -5.24 -3.38
C LYS A 186 35.15 -4.97 -3.01
#